data_33a72a2c481e6dbd22e0a57c8331198e
#
_entry.id   33a72a2c481e6dbd22e0a57c8331198e
#
_cell.length_a   1.000
_cell.length_b   1.000
_cell.length_c   1.000
_cell.angle_alpha   90.00
_cell.angle_beta   90.00
_cell.angle_gamma   90.00
#
_symmetry.space_group_name_H-M   'P 1'
#
loop_
_entity.id
_entity.type
_entity.pdbx_description
1 polymer ?
#
loop_
_entity_poly.entity_id
_entity_poly.type
_entity_poly.pdbx_seq_one_letter_code
_entity_poly.pdbx_strand_id
1 'polypeptide(L)'
;MVGCVQAQRTVLVVDDYDDVRAITKKALETLGYRVVEAASGAEAVRVAQADSPDLILMDLSMPNMDGFATIHQLRRLLGLRNVPVIALSAHTAREVREDALAAGCREFITKPFLLDRLKAAVERYLPQN
;
A
#
# COMPACT_ATOMS: atom_id res chain seq x y z
N MET A 1 -12.20 8.87 28.55
CA MET A 1 -12.36 8.42 28.19
C MET A 1 -12.09 7.74 27.89
N VAL A 2 -12.00 7.99 28.49
CA VAL A 2 -11.68 6.98 28.23
C VAL A 2 -12.07 6.27 27.19
N GLY A 3 -12.49 5.82 26.96
CA GLY A 3 -13.05 4.95 26.01
C GLY A 3 -12.92 5.26 24.56
N CYS A 4 -12.28 6.23 24.23
CA CYS A 4 -12.11 6.64 22.84
C CYS A 4 -10.83 6.11 22.23
N VAL A 5 -10.52 4.84 22.49
CA VAL A 5 -9.43 4.21 21.78
C VAL A 5 -9.94 3.91 20.38
N GLN A 6 -9.55 4.70 19.42
CA GLN A 6 -9.86 4.40 18.03
C GLN A 6 -9.01 3.21 17.60
N ALA A 7 -9.64 2.27 16.90
CA ALA A 7 -8.90 1.17 16.31
C ALA A 7 -7.86 1.73 15.34
N GLN A 8 -6.65 1.22 15.42
CA GLN A 8 -5.60 1.63 14.49
C GLN A 8 -6.01 1.27 13.07
N ARG A 9 -5.74 2.19 12.15
CA ARG A 9 -5.87 1.89 10.72
C ARG A 9 -4.74 0.98 10.32
N THR A 10 -5.05 0.03 9.46
CA THR A 10 -4.09 -0.98 9.00
C THR A 10 -3.64 -0.67 7.59
N VAL A 11 -2.32 -0.65 7.39
CA VAL A 11 -1.70 -0.46 6.08
C VAL A 11 -0.98 -1.75 5.69
N LEU A 12 -1.28 -2.26 4.51
CA LEU A 12 -0.55 -3.39 3.94
C LEU A 12 0.57 -2.85 3.06
N VAL A 13 1.80 -3.25 3.36
CA VAL A 13 2.98 -2.87 2.58
C VAL A 13 3.44 -4.08 1.77
N VAL A 14 3.40 -3.97 0.44
CA VAL A 14 3.83 -5.03 -0.47
C VAL A 14 5.11 -4.61 -1.16
N ASP A 15 6.20 -5.27 -0.81
CA ASP A 15 7.53 -4.98 -1.34
C ASP A 15 8.40 -6.21 -1.14
N ASP A 16 9.15 -6.63 -2.16
CA ASP A 16 9.99 -7.83 -2.07
C ASP A 16 11.36 -7.56 -1.44
N TYR A 17 11.74 -6.29 -1.25
CA TYR A 17 12.97 -5.94 -0.56
C TYR A 17 12.71 -5.80 0.94
N ASP A 18 13.24 -6.74 1.71
CA ASP A 18 13.01 -6.78 3.16
C ASP A 18 13.43 -5.49 3.86
N ASP A 19 14.58 -4.94 3.48
CA ASP A 19 15.09 -3.72 4.12
C ASP A 19 14.20 -2.51 3.84
N VAL A 20 13.77 -2.34 2.60
CA VAL A 20 12.89 -1.23 2.22
C VAL A 20 11.54 -1.38 2.89
N ARG A 21 11.01 -2.60 2.90
CA ARG A 21 9.73 -2.89 3.54
C ARG A 21 9.79 -2.59 5.04
N ALA A 22 10.89 -2.96 5.70
CA ALA A 22 11.08 -2.71 7.13
C ALA A 22 11.13 -1.21 7.44
N ILE A 23 11.83 -0.43 6.61
CA ILE A 23 11.92 1.02 6.78
C ILE A 23 10.54 1.66 6.62
N THR A 24 9.80 1.26 5.59
CA THR A 24 8.46 1.77 5.35
C THR A 24 7.52 1.43 6.50
N LYS A 25 7.60 0.19 6.97
CA LYS A 25 6.80 -0.26 8.11
C LYS A 25 7.06 0.59 9.33
N LYS A 26 8.33 0.80 9.67
CA LYS A 26 8.68 1.57 10.85
C LYS A 26 8.19 3.01 10.76
N ALA A 27 8.33 3.61 9.58
CA ALA A 27 7.87 4.98 9.36
C ALA A 27 6.35 5.08 9.59
N LEU A 28 5.59 4.14 9.08
CA LEU A 28 4.13 4.15 9.23
C LEU A 28 3.71 3.85 10.65
N GLU A 29 4.39 2.92 11.33
CA GLU A 29 4.11 2.64 12.73
C GLU A 29 4.35 3.86 13.62
N THR A 30 5.38 4.61 13.33
CA THR A 30 5.67 5.86 14.04
C THR A 30 4.54 6.87 13.90
N LEU A 31 3.83 6.82 12.78
CA LEU A 31 2.67 7.69 12.53
C LEU A 31 1.38 7.17 13.17
N GLY A 32 1.43 6.00 13.81
CA GLY A 32 0.28 5.44 14.52
C GLY A 32 -0.50 4.38 13.76
N TYR A 33 -0.04 3.96 12.59
CA TYR A 33 -0.70 2.91 11.83
C TYR A 33 -0.24 1.52 12.24
N ARG A 34 -1.13 0.56 12.14
CA ARG A 34 -0.78 -0.85 12.21
C ARG A 34 -0.32 -1.26 10.82
N VAL A 35 0.80 -1.97 10.73
CA VAL A 35 1.34 -2.37 9.44
C VAL A 35 1.39 -3.89 9.32
N VAL A 36 0.87 -4.41 8.22
CA VAL A 36 1.02 -5.79 7.83
C VAL A 36 1.84 -5.82 6.55
N GLU A 37 2.56 -6.91 6.32
CA GLU A 37 3.56 -6.98 5.26
C GLU A 37 3.32 -8.14 4.33
N ALA A 38 3.71 -7.97 3.08
CA ALA A 38 3.73 -9.03 2.09
C ALA A 38 4.95 -8.85 1.19
N ALA A 39 5.62 -9.95 0.87
CA ALA A 39 6.81 -9.93 0.04
C ALA A 39 6.52 -10.37 -1.40
N SER A 40 5.27 -10.70 -1.71
CA SER A 40 4.87 -11.15 -3.04
C SER A 40 3.39 -10.86 -3.26
N GLY A 41 2.94 -10.99 -4.51
CA GLY A 41 1.54 -10.80 -4.85
C GLY A 41 0.62 -11.83 -4.21
N ALA A 42 1.03 -13.09 -4.22
CA ALA A 42 0.24 -14.16 -3.59
C ALA A 42 0.10 -13.92 -2.09
N GLU A 43 1.19 -13.51 -1.44
CA GLU A 43 1.16 -13.19 -0.03
C GLU A 43 0.28 -11.97 0.24
N ALA A 44 0.35 -10.95 -0.63
CA ALA A 44 -0.47 -9.75 -0.50
C ALA A 44 -1.95 -10.10 -0.50
N VAL A 45 -2.38 -10.97 -1.41
CA VAL A 45 -3.78 -11.41 -1.48
C VAL A 45 -4.18 -12.13 -0.19
N ARG A 46 -3.34 -13.04 0.28
CA ARG A 46 -3.60 -13.81 1.50
C ARG A 46 -3.69 -12.90 2.72
N VAL A 47 -2.73 -11.99 2.88
CA VAL A 47 -2.70 -11.07 4.01
C VAL A 47 -3.88 -10.10 3.95
N ALA A 48 -4.21 -9.60 2.77
CA ALA A 48 -5.33 -8.68 2.61
C ALA A 48 -6.65 -9.33 3.01
N GLN A 49 -6.83 -10.60 2.68
CA GLN A 49 -8.04 -11.33 3.08
C GLN A 49 -8.10 -11.56 4.58
N ALA A 50 -6.95 -11.83 5.21
CA ALA A 50 -6.90 -12.12 6.64
C ALA A 50 -7.02 -10.88 7.51
N ASP A 51 -6.39 -9.78 7.10
CA ASP A 51 -6.25 -8.59 7.94
C ASP A 51 -7.09 -7.39 7.51
N SER A 52 -7.76 -7.46 6.38
CA SER A 52 -8.65 -6.40 5.89
C SER A 52 -8.02 -5.00 6.01
N PRO A 53 -6.95 -4.72 5.26
CA PRO A 53 -6.27 -3.43 5.37
C PRO A 53 -7.15 -2.27 4.95
N ASP A 54 -6.86 -1.10 5.49
CA ASP A 54 -7.54 0.15 5.15
C ASP A 54 -6.86 0.87 3.98
N LEU A 55 -5.61 0.51 3.69
CA LEU A 55 -4.84 1.09 2.60
C LEU A 55 -3.74 0.09 2.20
N ILE A 56 -3.40 0.06 0.93
CA ILE A 56 -2.37 -0.84 0.40
C ILE A 56 -1.31 -0.01 -0.32
N LEU A 57 -0.05 -0.21 0.08
CA LEU A 57 1.10 0.32 -0.65
C LEU A 57 1.66 -0.81 -1.51
N MET A 58 1.60 -0.66 -2.82
CA MET A 58 1.97 -1.69 -3.76
C MET A 58 3.19 -1.29 -4.57
N ASP A 59 4.30 -1.99 -4.36
CA ASP A 59 5.49 -1.81 -5.18
C ASP A 59 5.27 -2.49 -6.53
N LEU A 60 5.38 -1.71 -7.61
CA LEU A 60 5.22 -2.22 -8.98
C LEU A 60 6.55 -2.68 -9.59
N SER A 61 7.65 -2.52 -8.86
CA SER A 61 8.99 -2.83 -9.37
C SER A 61 9.50 -4.21 -8.97
N MET A 62 8.64 -5.07 -8.48
CA MET A 62 9.02 -6.42 -8.04
C MET A 62 9.25 -7.33 -9.26
N PRO A 63 10.44 -7.92 -9.41
CA PRO A 63 10.81 -8.61 -10.64
C PRO A 63 10.01 -9.89 -10.94
N ASN A 64 9.53 -10.57 -9.93
CA ASN A 64 8.81 -11.84 -10.10
C ASN A 64 7.31 -11.71 -9.89
N MET A 65 6.79 -10.49 -10.06
CA MET A 65 5.40 -10.24 -9.77
C MET A 65 4.82 -9.22 -10.71
N ASP A 66 3.64 -9.49 -11.21
CA ASP A 66 2.86 -8.50 -11.93
C ASP A 66 2.01 -7.74 -10.91
N GLY A 67 2.46 -6.53 -10.56
CA GLY A 67 1.75 -5.69 -9.60
C GLY A 67 0.35 -5.31 -10.06
N PHE A 68 0.18 -5.11 -11.36
CA PHE A 68 -1.14 -4.79 -11.92
C PHE A 68 -2.10 -5.96 -11.78
N ALA A 69 -1.64 -7.19 -12.06
CA ALA A 69 -2.46 -8.38 -11.89
C ALA A 69 -2.87 -8.55 -10.42
N THR A 70 -1.94 -8.28 -9.51
CA THR A 70 -2.23 -8.36 -8.08
C THR A 70 -3.28 -7.33 -7.68
N ILE A 71 -3.18 -6.10 -8.19
CA ILE A 71 -4.17 -5.05 -7.90
C ILE A 71 -5.54 -5.48 -8.40
N HIS A 72 -5.62 -6.01 -9.62
CA HIS A 72 -6.89 -6.51 -10.16
C HIS A 72 -7.47 -7.63 -9.29
N GLN A 73 -6.63 -8.55 -8.84
CA GLN A 73 -7.06 -9.63 -7.98
C GLN A 73 -7.57 -9.12 -6.64
N LEU A 74 -6.88 -8.16 -6.04
CA LEU A 74 -7.30 -7.54 -4.79
C LEU A 74 -8.65 -6.83 -4.95
N ARG A 75 -8.88 -6.18 -6.08
CA ARG A 75 -10.14 -5.49 -6.35
C ARG A 75 -11.34 -6.42 -6.45
N ARG A 76 -11.11 -7.68 -6.77
CA ARG A 76 -12.19 -8.68 -6.84
C ARG A 76 -12.57 -9.22 -5.48
N LEU A 77 -11.74 -9.02 -4.46
CA LEU A 77 -12.01 -9.56 -3.14
C LEU A 77 -13.09 -8.74 -2.45
N LEU A 78 -14.01 -9.44 -1.81
CA LEU A 78 -15.08 -8.81 -1.04
C LEU A 78 -14.46 -7.98 0.09
N GLY A 79 -14.93 -6.75 0.20
CA GLY A 79 -14.43 -5.83 1.22
C GLY A 79 -13.20 -5.03 0.83
N LEU A 80 -12.58 -5.34 -0.31
CA LEU A 80 -11.38 -4.62 -0.75
C LEU A 80 -11.62 -3.69 -1.95
N ARG A 81 -12.82 -3.62 -2.45
CA ARG A 81 -13.16 -2.77 -3.61
C ARG A 81 -12.81 -1.31 -3.44
N ASN A 82 -13.04 -0.80 -2.25
CA ASN A 82 -12.90 0.64 -1.97
C ASN A 82 -11.64 0.96 -1.20
N VAL A 83 -10.78 -0.04 -0.95
CA VAL A 83 -9.53 0.19 -0.25
C VAL A 83 -8.58 0.91 -1.19
N PRO A 84 -8.07 2.09 -0.81
CA PRO A 84 -7.13 2.82 -1.67
C PRO A 84 -5.82 2.06 -1.83
N VAL A 85 -5.33 2.01 -3.07
CA VAL A 85 -4.02 1.44 -3.39
C VAL A 85 -3.13 2.57 -3.88
N ILE A 86 -1.98 2.72 -3.24
CA ILE A 86 -0.95 3.65 -3.66
C ILE A 86 0.15 2.85 -4.32
N ALA A 87 0.44 3.13 -5.57
CA ALA A 87 1.47 2.43 -6.33
C ALA A 87 2.82 3.11 -6.13
N LEU A 88 3.85 2.32 -5.90
CA LEU A 88 5.23 2.78 -5.79
C LEU A 88 6.02 2.15 -6.93
N SER A 89 6.81 2.94 -7.66
CA SER A 89 7.57 2.41 -8.79
C SER A 89 8.85 3.17 -9.03
N ALA A 90 9.91 2.45 -9.40
CA ALA A 90 11.16 3.05 -9.86
C ALA A 90 11.04 3.52 -11.32
N HIS A 91 10.03 3.06 -12.04
CA HIS A 91 9.80 3.47 -13.41
C HIS A 91 9.05 4.79 -13.46
N THR A 92 9.60 5.74 -14.21
CA THR A 92 9.00 7.07 -14.34
C THR A 92 8.19 7.21 -15.63
N ALA A 93 8.09 6.14 -16.42
CA ALA A 93 7.37 6.19 -17.68
C ALA A 93 5.91 6.56 -17.45
N ARG A 94 5.43 7.49 -18.26
CA ARG A 94 4.06 7.95 -18.21
C ARG A 94 3.07 6.80 -18.37
N GLU A 95 3.42 5.83 -19.21
CA GLU A 95 2.58 4.66 -19.45
C GLU A 95 2.36 3.82 -18.20
N VAL A 96 3.41 3.62 -17.39
CA VAL A 96 3.29 2.88 -16.13
C VAL A 96 2.36 3.60 -15.18
N ARG A 97 2.48 4.90 -15.09
CA ARG A 97 1.62 5.72 -14.25
C ARG A 97 0.15 5.63 -14.71
N GLU A 98 -0.07 5.75 -16.01
CA GLU A 98 -1.41 5.68 -16.58
C GLU A 98 -2.03 4.29 -16.34
N ASP A 99 -1.23 3.23 -16.52
CA ASP A 99 -1.68 1.87 -16.29
C ASP A 99 -2.03 1.63 -14.82
N ALA A 100 -1.24 2.19 -13.90
CA ALA A 100 -1.51 2.06 -12.46
C ALA A 100 -2.85 2.73 -12.11
N LEU A 101 -3.06 3.93 -12.61
CA LEU A 101 -4.30 4.66 -12.34
C LEU A 101 -5.50 3.96 -12.98
N ALA A 102 -5.32 3.42 -14.20
CA ALA A 102 -6.37 2.67 -14.87
C ALA A 102 -6.70 1.37 -14.13
N ALA A 103 -5.71 0.76 -13.46
CA ALA A 103 -5.93 -0.44 -12.66
C ALA A 103 -6.65 -0.15 -11.34
N GLY A 104 -6.85 1.12 -11.00
CA GLY A 104 -7.59 1.53 -9.82
C GLY A 104 -6.75 2.07 -8.70
N CYS A 105 -5.46 2.33 -8.93
CA CYS A 105 -4.63 3.01 -7.94
C CYS A 105 -5.07 4.46 -7.76
N ARG A 106 -5.10 4.90 -6.53
CA ARG A 106 -5.49 6.27 -6.21
C ARG A 106 -4.34 7.24 -6.37
N GLU A 107 -3.14 6.75 -6.24
CA GLU A 107 -1.95 7.57 -6.30
C GLU A 107 -0.78 6.77 -6.81
N PHE A 108 0.18 7.44 -7.44
CA PHE A 108 1.40 6.83 -7.98
C PHE A 108 2.58 7.64 -7.46
N ILE A 109 3.51 6.98 -6.78
CA ILE A 109 4.69 7.63 -6.24
C ILE A 109 5.94 7.04 -6.89
N THR A 110 6.76 7.88 -7.47
CA THR A 110 8.01 7.48 -8.13
C THR A 110 9.12 7.33 -7.10
N LYS A 111 9.87 6.24 -7.18
CA LYS A 111 11.06 6.02 -6.36
C LYS A 111 12.27 6.68 -7.04
N PRO A 112 13.22 7.21 -6.29
CA PRO A 112 13.19 7.35 -4.83
C PRO A 112 12.27 8.49 -4.40
N PHE A 113 11.70 8.38 -3.21
CA PHE A 113 10.83 9.42 -2.66
C PHE A 113 11.24 9.74 -1.22
N LEU A 114 10.88 10.93 -0.77
CA LEU A 114 11.06 11.31 0.63
C LEU A 114 9.94 10.71 1.46
N LEU A 115 10.23 10.38 2.71
CA LEU A 115 9.22 9.83 3.61
C LEU A 115 8.04 10.79 3.79
N ASP A 116 8.30 12.10 3.73
CA ASP A 116 7.22 13.09 3.80
C ASP A 116 6.23 12.97 2.65
N ARG A 117 6.71 12.59 1.47
CA ARG A 117 5.84 12.36 0.32
C ARG A 117 4.93 11.17 0.56
N LEU A 118 5.49 10.08 1.10
CA LEU A 118 4.71 8.90 1.43
C LEU A 118 3.71 9.20 2.53
N LYS A 119 4.15 9.87 3.57
CA LYS A 119 3.30 10.27 4.70
C LYS A 119 2.11 11.10 4.21
N ALA A 120 2.37 12.09 3.36
CA ALA A 120 1.30 12.95 2.84
C ALA A 120 0.27 12.14 2.05
N ALA A 121 0.72 11.19 1.23
CA ALA A 121 -0.17 10.36 0.45
C ALA A 121 -1.03 9.45 1.36
N VAL A 122 -0.40 8.81 2.34
CA VAL A 122 -1.13 7.94 3.26
C VAL A 122 -2.16 8.75 4.05
N GLU A 123 -1.78 9.89 4.57
CA GLU A 123 -2.69 10.74 5.35
C GLU A 123 -3.85 11.29 4.53
N ARG A 124 -3.66 11.44 3.23
CA ARG A 124 -4.73 11.89 2.35
C ARG A 124 -5.88 10.90 2.31
N TYR A 125 -5.58 9.61 2.34
CA TYR A 125 -6.58 8.54 2.25
C TYR A 125 -6.94 7.95 3.60
N LEU A 126 -6.09 8.10 4.60
CA LEU A 126 -6.33 7.67 5.97
C LEU A 126 -6.06 8.81 6.93
N PRO A 127 -6.92 9.82 6.96
CA PRO A 127 -6.70 10.96 7.86
C PRO A 127 -6.62 10.49 9.31
N GLN A 128 -5.67 11.06 10.03
CA GLN A 128 -5.56 10.86 11.47
C GLN A 128 -6.47 11.85 12.18
N ASN A 129 -7.16 11.35 13.16
CA ASN A 129 -8.04 12.20 13.96
C ASN A 129 -7.32 12.70 15.19
#